data_903bcfe2b4115f5f83f026e50c30ac19
#
_entry.id   903bcfe2b4115f5f83f026e50c30ac19
#
_cell.length_a   1.000
_cell.length_b   1.000
_cell.length_c   1.000
_cell.angle_alpha   90.00
_cell.angle_beta   90.00
_cell.angle_gamma   90.00
#
_symmetry.space_group_name_H-M   'P 1'
#
loop_
_entity.id
_entity.type
_entity.pdbx_description
1 polymer ?
#
loop_
_entity_poly.entity_id
_entity_poly.type
_entity_poly.pdbx_seq_one_letter_code
_entity_poly.pdbx_strand_id
1 'polypeptide(L)' 'MVELLRSNDLVFLSFVQHTLNEAGIAHLVLDEYASAVEGSISAIPRRVVVEQHNIKYAQKLIGNFSLTTSE' A
#
# COMPACT_ATOMS: atom_id res chain seq x y z
N MET A 1 -14.13 -0.19 1.39
CA MET A 1 -12.76 -0.05 0.88
C MET A 1 -12.20 -1.39 0.48
N VAL A 2 -11.34 -1.40 -0.51
CA VAL A 2 -10.76 -2.64 -1.01
C VAL A 2 -9.25 -2.54 -0.94
N GLU A 3 -8.61 -3.68 -0.87
CA GLU A 3 -7.16 -3.74 -0.77
C GLU A 3 -6.52 -3.38 -2.12
N LEU A 4 -5.59 -2.42 -2.08
CA LEU A 4 -4.84 -2.04 -3.26
C LEU A 4 -3.57 -2.87 -3.38
N LEU A 5 -2.83 -2.96 -2.28
CA LEU A 5 -1.60 -3.73 -2.27
C LEU A 5 -1.23 -4.02 -0.82
N ARG A 6 -0.19 -4.82 -0.67
CA ARG A 6 0.29 -5.27 0.61
C ARG A 6 1.80 -5.35 0.54
N SER A 7 2.47 -4.85 1.55
CA SER A 7 3.92 -4.83 1.54
C SER A 7 4.45 -4.62 2.95
N ASN A 8 5.62 -5.13 3.22
CA ASN A 8 6.31 -4.82 4.48
C ASN A 8 7.50 -3.89 4.25
N ASP A 9 7.62 -3.35 3.05
CA ASP A 9 8.69 -2.42 2.72
C ASP A 9 8.21 -1.00 3.04
N LEU A 10 8.73 -0.43 4.11
CA LEU A 10 8.29 0.88 4.57
C LEU A 10 8.60 1.98 3.57
N VAL A 11 9.71 1.86 2.86
CA VAL A 11 10.06 2.87 1.86
C VAL A 11 9.05 2.85 0.72
N PHE A 12 8.73 1.66 0.25
CA PHE A 12 7.75 1.52 -0.81
C PHE A 12 6.38 2.04 -0.37
N LEU A 13 5.99 1.72 0.87
CA LEU A 13 4.70 2.17 1.38
C LEU A 13 4.63 3.68 1.49
N SER A 14 5.73 4.31 1.91
CA SER A 14 5.79 5.77 1.96
C SER A 14 5.57 6.37 0.58
N PHE A 15 6.19 5.77 -0.41
CA PHE A 15 6.03 6.24 -1.78
C PHE A 15 4.59 6.09 -2.25
N VAL A 16 3.99 4.94 -1.95
CA VAL A 16 2.61 4.68 -2.33
C VAL A 16 1.68 5.71 -1.68
N GLN A 17 1.87 5.95 -0.40
CA GLN A 17 1.04 6.93 0.29
C GLN A 17 1.21 8.31 -0.29
N HIS A 18 2.44 8.69 -0.59
CA HIS A 18 2.68 9.99 -1.20
C HIS A 18 1.97 10.10 -2.54
N THR A 19 2.07 9.06 -3.35
CA THR A 19 1.43 9.05 -4.67
C THR A 19 -0.08 9.19 -4.56
N LEU A 20 -0.68 8.46 -3.62
CA LEU A 20 -2.13 8.53 -3.45
C LEU A 20 -2.55 9.89 -2.91
N ASN A 21 -1.77 10.47 -2.01
CA ASN A 21 -2.06 11.80 -1.51
C ASN A 21 -2.00 12.85 -2.61
N GLU A 22 -1.00 12.75 -3.47
CA GLU A 22 -0.87 13.70 -4.58
C GLU A 22 -2.01 13.59 -5.55
N ALA A 23 -2.57 12.42 -5.68
CA ALA A 23 -3.70 12.19 -6.58
C ALA A 23 -5.04 12.48 -5.93
N GLY A 24 -5.03 12.82 -4.65
CA GLY A 24 -6.27 13.11 -3.94
C GLY A 24 -7.11 11.86 -3.63
N ILE A 25 -6.47 10.72 -3.54
CA ILE A 25 -7.16 9.46 -3.29
C ILE A 25 -7.13 9.14 -1.81
N ALA A 26 -8.32 9.02 -1.22
CA ALA A 26 -8.41 8.63 0.18
C ALA A 26 -7.96 7.18 0.33
N HIS A 27 -7.16 6.92 1.34
CA HIS A 27 -6.63 5.58 1.58
C HIS A 27 -6.32 5.39 3.05
N LEU A 28 -6.17 4.12 3.44
CA LEU A 28 -5.75 3.75 4.78
C LEU A 28 -4.69 2.69 4.69
N VAL A 29 -3.78 2.71 5.66
CA VAL A 29 -2.77 1.67 5.78
C VAL A 29 -3.10 0.87 7.02
N LEU A 30 -3.37 -0.42 6.84
CA LEU A 30 -3.77 -1.30 7.92
C LEU A 30 -2.64 -2.27 8.24
N ASP A 31 -2.36 -2.42 9.53
CA ASP A 31 -1.33 -3.32 10.00
C ASP A 31 -1.93 -4.62 10.48
N GLU A 32 -1.18 -5.67 10.29
CA GLU A 32 -1.54 -6.98 10.83
C GLU A 32 -0.82 -7.21 12.15
N TYR A 33 -0.58 -6.17 12.88
CA TYR A 33 0.30 -6.26 14.02
C TYR A 33 -0.28 -7.07 15.18
N ALA A 34 -1.53 -7.41 15.11
CA ALA A 34 -2.12 -8.22 16.16
C ALA A 34 -1.38 -9.53 16.37
N SER A 35 -0.73 -10.01 15.33
CA SER A 35 0.04 -11.25 15.46
C SER A 35 1.49 -10.97 15.75
N ALA A 36 1.86 -9.74 15.98
CA ALA A 36 3.26 -9.36 16.11
C ALA A 36 3.81 -9.56 17.50
N VAL A 37 3.01 -10.05 18.42
CA VAL A 37 3.47 -10.20 19.81
C VAL A 37 4.65 -11.12 19.94
N GLU A 38 4.89 -11.94 18.93
CA GLU A 38 5.98 -12.90 18.96
C GLU A 38 7.30 -12.32 18.51
N GLY A 39 7.34 -11.07 18.15
CA GLY A 39 8.59 -10.44 17.81
C GLY A 39 8.95 -10.41 16.35
N SER A 40 8.05 -10.77 15.49
CA SER A 40 8.31 -10.76 14.05
C SER A 40 7.80 -9.50 13.40
N ILE A 41 7.99 -8.39 14.06
CA ILE A 41 7.39 -7.13 13.62
C ILE A 41 7.84 -6.72 12.23
N SER A 42 9.11 -6.91 11.93
CA SER A 42 9.64 -6.45 10.66
C SER A 42 9.11 -7.25 9.47
N ALA A 43 8.57 -8.43 9.74
CA ALA A 43 8.08 -9.27 8.66
C ALA A 43 6.58 -9.13 8.42
N ILE A 44 5.92 -8.27 9.16
CA ILE A 44 4.48 -8.17 9.08
C ILE A 44 4.07 -7.22 7.98
N PRO A 45 3.31 -7.69 7.01
CA PRO A 45 2.91 -6.81 5.91
C PRO A 45 1.82 -5.84 6.35
N ARG A 46 1.83 -4.70 5.72
CA ARG A 46 0.79 -3.71 5.88
C ARG A 46 -0.01 -3.66 4.60
N ARG A 47 -1.31 -3.42 4.73
CA ARG A 47 -2.20 -3.35 3.59
C ARG A 47 -2.60 -1.91 3.35
N VAL A 48 -2.59 -1.51 2.08
CA VAL A 48 -3.11 -0.21 1.69
C VAL A 48 -4.46 -0.45 1.06
N VAL A 49 -5.49 0.21 1.58
CA VAL A 49 -6.84 0.06 1.06
C VAL A 49 -7.34 1.40 0.55
N VAL A 50 -8.13 1.36 -0.49
CA VAL A 50 -8.72 2.56 -1.09
C VAL A 50 -10.19 2.30 -1.33
N GLU A 51 -10.92 3.36 -1.65
CA GLU A 51 -12.33 3.20 -1.98
C GLU A 51 -12.48 2.46 -3.29
N GLN A 52 -13.54 1.67 -3.37
CA GLN A 52 -13.71 0.81 -4.52
C GLN A 52 -13.72 1.57 -5.84
N HIS A 53 -14.34 2.73 -5.87
CA HIS A 53 -14.42 3.49 -7.12
C HIS A 53 -13.07 4.07 -7.53
N ASN A 54 -12.08 4.06 -6.64
CA ASN A 54 -10.74 4.56 -6.95
C ASN A 54 -9.75 3.44 -7.23
N ILE A 55 -10.16 2.18 -7.08
CA ILE A 55 -9.19 1.09 -7.12
C ILE A 55 -8.47 1.01 -8.46
N LYS A 56 -9.18 1.16 -9.54
CA LYS A 56 -8.56 1.05 -10.85
C LYS A 56 -7.58 2.19 -11.11
N TYR A 57 -7.95 3.38 -10.71
CA TYR A 57 -7.09 4.54 -10.87
C TYR A 57 -5.84 4.38 -10.00
N ALA A 58 -6.03 3.96 -8.77
CA ALA A 58 -4.90 3.76 -7.87
C ALA A 58 -3.97 2.67 -8.39
N GLN A 59 -4.52 1.59 -8.91
CA GLN A 59 -3.70 0.53 -9.48
C GLN A 59 -2.89 1.03 -10.65
N LYS A 60 -3.47 1.89 -11.46
CA LYS A 60 -2.77 2.44 -12.60
C LYS A 60 -1.59 3.29 -12.16
N LEU A 61 -1.80 4.12 -11.15
CA LEU A 61 -0.72 4.98 -10.66
C LEU A 61 0.43 4.16 -10.08
N ILE A 62 0.11 3.17 -9.28
CA ILE A 62 1.12 2.35 -8.65
C ILE A 62 1.71 1.36 -9.65
N GLY A 63 0.90 0.89 -10.56
CA GLY A 63 1.35 -0.05 -11.57
C GLY A 63 2.44 0.50 -12.46
N ASN A 64 2.32 1.77 -12.84
CA ASN A 64 3.36 2.41 -13.64
C ASN A 64 4.69 2.36 -12.93
N PHE A 65 4.66 2.60 -11.64
CA PHE A 65 5.87 2.57 -10.86
C PHE A 65 6.41 1.15 -10.74
N SER A 66 5.52 0.19 -10.51
CA SER A 66 5.91 -1.20 -10.40
C SER A 66 6.54 -1.72 -11.68
N LEU A 67 5.99 -1.33 -12.81
CA LEU A 67 6.55 -1.76 -14.09
C LEU A 67 7.98 -1.27 -14.25
N THR A 68 8.24 -0.07 -13.79
CA THR A 68 9.58 0.48 -13.84
C THR A 68 10.54 -0.34 -13.01
N THR A 69 10.10 -0.77 -11.84
CA THR A 69 10.98 -1.50 -10.93
C THR A 69 11.14 -2.96 -11.30
N SER A 70 10.19 -3.52 -12.00
CA SER A 70 10.29 -4.92 -12.32
C SER A 70 11.28 -5.19 -13.44
N GLU A 71 11.76 -4.15 -14.07
CA GLU A 71 12.79 -4.30 -15.08
C GLU A 71 14.16 -4.33 -14.46
#